data_ac7829891c79b78cf8316cad6087ae49
#
_entry.id   ac7829891c79b78cf8316cad6087ae49
#
_cell.length_a   1.000
_cell.length_b   1.000
_cell.length_c   1.000
_cell.angle_alpha   90.00
_cell.angle_beta   90.00
_cell.angle_gamma   90.00
#
_symmetry.space_group_name_H-M   'P 1'
#
loop_
_entity.id
_entity.type
_entity.pdbx_description
1 polymer ?
#
loop_
_entity_poly.entity_id
_entity_poly.type
_entity_poly.pdbx_seq_one_letter_code
_entity_poly.pdbx_strand_id
1 'polypeptide(L)'
;MNTSFIAFIVLTVAIVAISAYRLGVKVSKAAKQEETQNKIPYEKCLEKNSKAFKYGTFTDARDGETYRTVKIGGQTWMAENLRFKADGCFAPDNDEANVKKFGRLYTWTTALGISEDYSTQSSANDIDQHNKIKDKHFQGIAPEGWHIPSNQEWEALLANIDPKSDGSEFRSECIWQKPGKDTFGFFALPAGYRFNNGTYHHFGRRARFWSKDEYGGLNAFRLSLTNNSVDIEGVYRSDAISVRCVKNA
;
A
#
# COMPACT_ATOMS: atom_id res chain seq x y z
N MET A 1 49.21 -40.73 5.14
CA MET A 1 48.33 -40.28 4.07
C MET A 1 49.02 -39.14 3.36
N ASN A 2 49.14 -39.22 2.03
CA ASN A 2 50.00 -38.33 1.24
C ASN A 2 49.36 -36.95 1.11
N THR A 3 50.08 -35.89 1.50
CA THR A 3 49.62 -34.50 1.48
C THR A 3 49.06 -34.08 0.11
N SER A 4 49.56 -34.63 -0.98
CA SER A 4 49.09 -34.43 -2.35
C SER A 4 47.66 -34.95 -2.56
N PHE A 5 47.25 -36.02 -1.89
CA PHE A 5 45.89 -36.59 -2.04
C PHE A 5 44.86 -35.76 -1.30
N ILE A 6 45.20 -35.20 -0.13
CA ILE A 6 44.33 -34.30 0.60
C ILE A 6 44.12 -32.99 -0.14
N ALA A 7 45.18 -32.42 -0.74
CA ALA A 7 45.09 -31.21 -1.57
C ALA A 7 44.16 -31.40 -2.79
N PHE A 8 44.19 -32.57 -3.44
CA PHE A 8 43.35 -32.88 -4.57
C PHE A 8 41.86 -32.98 -4.19
N ILE A 9 41.54 -33.60 -3.04
CA ILE A 9 40.16 -33.72 -2.54
C ILE A 9 39.62 -32.34 -2.17
N VAL A 10 40.40 -31.51 -1.49
CA VAL A 10 39.95 -30.14 -1.13
C VAL A 10 39.69 -29.28 -2.37
N LEU A 11 40.54 -29.39 -3.39
CA LEU A 11 40.35 -28.63 -4.63
C LEU A 11 39.10 -29.09 -5.43
N THR A 12 38.82 -30.40 -5.49
CA THR A 12 37.62 -30.91 -6.16
C THR A 12 36.34 -30.54 -5.46
N VAL A 13 36.29 -30.56 -4.12
CA VAL A 13 35.14 -30.14 -3.33
C VAL A 13 34.89 -28.64 -3.52
N ALA A 14 35.93 -27.81 -3.53
CA ALA A 14 35.82 -26.39 -3.77
C ALA A 14 35.27 -26.06 -5.18
N ILE A 15 35.72 -26.77 -6.21
CA ILE A 15 35.26 -26.59 -7.59
C ILE A 15 33.77 -26.99 -7.72
N VAL A 16 33.33 -28.09 -7.09
CA VAL A 16 31.93 -28.52 -7.08
C VAL A 16 31.05 -27.51 -6.36
N ALA A 17 31.48 -26.99 -5.20
CA ALA A 17 30.75 -25.98 -4.45
C ALA A 17 30.61 -24.65 -5.22
N ILE A 18 31.67 -24.21 -5.90
CA ILE A 18 31.64 -22.99 -6.72
C ILE A 18 30.73 -23.18 -7.95
N SER A 19 30.73 -24.36 -8.55
CA SER A 19 29.85 -24.68 -9.69
C SER A 19 28.37 -24.72 -9.26
N ALA A 20 28.06 -25.33 -8.12
CA ALA A 20 26.72 -25.36 -7.58
C ALA A 20 26.21 -23.95 -7.19
N TYR A 21 27.07 -23.14 -6.58
CA TYR A 21 26.75 -21.74 -6.25
C TYR A 21 26.49 -20.91 -7.51
N ARG A 22 27.34 -21.03 -8.55
CA ARG A 22 27.15 -20.34 -9.83
C ARG A 22 25.89 -20.80 -10.56
N LEU A 23 25.55 -22.08 -10.51
CA LEU A 23 24.32 -22.63 -11.07
C LEU A 23 23.10 -22.10 -10.33
N GLY A 24 23.12 -22.10 -8.99
CA GLY A 24 22.07 -21.55 -8.15
C GLY A 24 21.84 -20.06 -8.39
N VAL A 25 22.91 -19.25 -8.54
CA VAL A 25 22.81 -17.84 -8.89
C VAL A 25 22.25 -17.62 -10.31
N LYS A 26 22.61 -18.46 -11.28
CA LYS A 26 22.04 -18.40 -12.65
C LYS A 26 20.56 -18.75 -12.66
N VAL A 27 20.15 -19.81 -11.94
CA VAL A 27 18.75 -20.23 -11.82
C VAL A 27 17.94 -19.13 -11.12
N SER A 28 18.47 -18.55 -10.05
CA SER A 28 17.81 -17.44 -9.33
C SER A 28 17.66 -16.19 -10.22
N LYS A 29 18.67 -15.87 -11.05
CA LYS A 29 18.58 -14.75 -12.01
C LYS A 29 17.60 -15.03 -13.15
N ALA A 30 17.59 -16.25 -13.68
CA ALA A 30 16.65 -16.64 -14.72
C ALA A 30 15.21 -16.63 -14.21
N ALA A 31 14.95 -17.19 -13.02
CA ALA A 31 13.64 -17.15 -12.39
C ALA A 31 13.16 -15.72 -12.09
N LYS A 32 14.06 -14.83 -11.64
CA LYS A 32 13.76 -13.39 -11.49
C LYS A 32 13.48 -12.71 -12.83
N GLN A 33 14.20 -13.07 -13.90
CA GLN A 33 13.95 -12.53 -15.24
C GLN A 33 12.62 -13.03 -15.83
N GLU A 34 12.28 -14.31 -15.67
CA GLU A 34 10.99 -14.87 -16.09
C GLU A 34 9.81 -14.25 -15.32
N GLU A 35 9.96 -14.06 -14.01
CA GLU A 35 8.97 -13.37 -13.16
C GLU A 35 8.76 -11.91 -13.59
N THR A 36 9.79 -11.26 -14.14
CA THR A 36 9.73 -9.88 -14.64
C THR A 36 9.18 -9.81 -16.07
N GLN A 37 9.43 -10.82 -16.91
CA GLN A 37 8.98 -10.83 -18.32
C GLN A 37 7.48 -11.04 -18.49
N ASN A 38 6.80 -11.67 -17.52
CA ASN A 38 5.36 -11.95 -17.61
C ASN A 38 4.47 -10.87 -16.96
N LYS A 39 5.05 -9.81 -16.36
CA LYS A 39 4.27 -8.72 -15.75
C LYS A 39 3.89 -7.68 -16.79
N ILE A 40 2.61 -7.38 -16.87
CA ILE A 40 2.11 -6.28 -17.72
C ILE A 40 2.76 -4.96 -17.24
N PRO A 41 3.43 -4.20 -18.12
CA PRO A 41 3.97 -2.89 -17.75
C PRO A 41 2.88 -1.98 -17.19
N TYR A 42 3.24 -1.17 -16.20
CA TYR A 42 2.28 -0.32 -15.48
C TYR A 42 1.43 0.54 -16.42
N GLU A 43 2.04 1.19 -17.38
CA GLU A 43 1.37 2.07 -18.35
C GLU A 43 0.33 1.32 -19.20
N LYS A 44 0.65 0.12 -19.65
CA LYS A 44 -0.30 -0.75 -20.37
C LYS A 44 -1.43 -1.23 -19.47
N CYS A 45 -1.11 -1.54 -18.21
CA CYS A 45 -2.11 -1.93 -17.22
C CYS A 45 -3.05 -0.75 -16.91
N LEU A 46 -2.51 0.44 -16.73
CA LEU A 46 -3.27 1.66 -16.50
C LEU A 46 -4.17 2.00 -17.70
N GLU A 47 -3.67 1.89 -18.92
CA GLU A 47 -4.44 2.09 -20.14
C GLU A 47 -5.59 1.08 -20.28
N LYS A 48 -5.31 -0.21 -20.07
CA LYS A 48 -6.32 -1.28 -20.06
C LYS A 48 -7.40 -1.00 -19.02
N ASN A 49 -7.00 -0.68 -17.79
CA ASN A 49 -7.88 -0.38 -16.68
C ASN A 49 -8.75 0.86 -16.98
N SER A 50 -8.16 1.92 -17.54
CA SER A 50 -8.90 3.14 -17.91
C SER A 50 -9.93 2.93 -19.01
N LYS A 51 -9.75 1.92 -19.87
CA LYS A 51 -10.73 1.51 -20.88
C LYS A 51 -11.82 0.59 -20.31
N ALA A 52 -11.50 -0.18 -19.28
CA ALA A 52 -12.42 -1.15 -18.68
C ALA A 52 -13.47 -0.49 -17.76
N PHE A 53 -13.14 0.65 -17.15
CA PHE A 53 -13.99 1.32 -16.18
C PHE A 53 -14.31 2.75 -16.58
N LYS A 54 -15.52 3.18 -16.26
CA LYS A 54 -15.93 4.59 -16.41
C LYS A 54 -15.47 5.37 -15.16
N TYR A 55 -14.24 5.88 -15.22
CA TYR A 55 -13.73 6.76 -14.18
C TYR A 55 -14.27 8.18 -14.31
N GLY A 56 -14.54 8.81 -13.16
CA GLY A 56 -14.54 10.24 -13.03
C GLY A 56 -13.13 10.77 -12.78
N THR A 57 -12.99 12.09 -12.71
CA THR A 57 -11.75 12.77 -12.36
C THR A 57 -11.99 13.79 -11.26
N PHE A 58 -10.98 14.00 -10.43
CA PHE A 58 -10.94 15.05 -9.42
C PHE A 58 -9.55 15.69 -9.43
N THR A 59 -9.48 17.01 -9.42
CA THR A 59 -8.22 17.76 -9.32
C THR A 59 -8.14 18.41 -7.95
N ASP A 60 -7.07 18.12 -7.20
CA ASP A 60 -6.78 18.75 -5.91
C ASP A 60 -6.29 20.18 -6.16
N ALA A 61 -7.06 21.17 -5.71
CA ALA A 61 -6.73 22.59 -5.92
C ALA A 61 -5.45 23.04 -5.19
N ARG A 62 -4.97 22.26 -4.22
CA ARG A 62 -3.80 22.62 -3.39
C ARG A 62 -2.48 22.45 -4.15
N ASP A 63 -2.39 21.42 -5.02
CA ASP A 63 -1.16 21.08 -5.73
C ASP A 63 -1.38 20.80 -7.24
N GLY A 64 -2.64 20.84 -7.72
CA GLY A 64 -3.00 20.57 -9.11
C GLY A 64 -2.98 19.08 -9.50
N GLU A 65 -2.71 18.16 -8.55
CA GLU A 65 -2.71 16.72 -8.82
C GLU A 65 -4.11 16.24 -9.18
N THR A 66 -4.19 15.44 -10.23
CA THR A 66 -5.46 14.88 -10.71
C THR A 66 -5.54 13.39 -10.38
N TYR A 67 -6.68 12.98 -9.83
CA TYR A 67 -6.97 11.61 -9.43
C TYR A 67 -8.16 11.07 -10.21
N ARG A 68 -8.08 9.82 -10.65
CA ARG A 68 -9.25 9.08 -11.12
C ARG A 68 -10.15 8.77 -9.94
N THR A 69 -11.46 8.73 -10.20
CA THR A 69 -12.46 8.38 -9.18
C THR A 69 -13.37 7.29 -9.70
N VAL A 70 -13.86 6.43 -8.81
CA VAL A 70 -14.75 5.31 -9.15
C VAL A 70 -15.84 5.16 -8.10
N LYS A 71 -17.04 4.82 -8.55
CA LYS A 71 -18.16 4.49 -7.64
C LYS A 71 -18.18 3.00 -7.40
N ILE A 72 -18.14 2.60 -6.12
CA ILE A 72 -18.23 1.20 -5.67
C ILE A 72 -19.33 1.13 -4.61
N GLY A 73 -20.37 0.36 -4.89
CA GLY A 73 -21.57 0.36 -4.03
C GLY A 73 -22.18 1.77 -3.95
N GLY A 74 -22.41 2.24 -2.74
CA GLY A 74 -22.92 3.60 -2.46
C GLY A 74 -21.85 4.69 -2.35
N GLN A 75 -20.56 4.35 -2.45
CA GLN A 75 -19.44 5.26 -2.16
C GLN A 75 -18.67 5.63 -3.42
N THR A 76 -18.14 6.86 -3.46
CA THR A 76 -17.20 7.30 -4.51
C THR A 76 -15.80 7.40 -3.93
N TRP A 77 -14.86 6.63 -4.48
CA TRP A 77 -13.48 6.52 -4.05
C TRP A 77 -12.50 7.15 -5.03
N MET A 78 -11.40 7.69 -4.55
CA MET A 78 -10.23 7.86 -5.41
C MET A 78 -9.77 6.48 -5.87
N ALA A 79 -9.42 6.31 -7.14
CA ALA A 79 -8.83 5.07 -7.68
C ALA A 79 -7.29 5.11 -7.60
N GLU A 80 -6.73 6.09 -6.94
CA GLU A 80 -5.30 6.32 -6.73
C GLU A 80 -5.04 6.78 -5.30
N ASN A 81 -3.85 6.46 -4.80
CA ASN A 81 -3.42 6.91 -3.48
C ASN A 81 -3.11 8.39 -3.49
N LEU A 82 -3.36 9.08 -2.38
CA LEU A 82 -3.06 10.49 -2.22
C LEU A 82 -1.55 10.75 -2.43
N ARG A 83 -1.23 11.79 -3.24
CA ARG A 83 0.14 12.23 -3.54
C ARG A 83 0.52 13.53 -2.86
N PHE A 84 -0.43 14.21 -2.21
CA PHE A 84 -0.23 15.49 -1.56
C PHE A 84 0.98 15.48 -0.63
N LYS A 85 1.91 16.42 -0.83
CA LYS A 85 3.14 16.51 -0.05
C LYS A 85 2.87 17.29 1.25
N ALA A 86 2.56 16.55 2.31
CA ALA A 86 2.46 17.08 3.66
C ALA A 86 3.81 16.96 4.39
N ASP A 87 4.04 17.80 5.40
CA ASP A 87 5.20 17.63 6.28
C ASP A 87 5.12 16.28 7.00
N GLY A 88 6.24 15.59 7.08
CA GLY A 88 6.30 14.24 7.69
C GLY A 88 5.76 13.12 6.83
N CYS A 89 5.45 13.34 5.52
CA CYS A 89 5.15 12.26 4.60
C CYS A 89 6.42 11.64 3.98
N PHE A 90 6.30 10.43 3.43
CA PHE A 90 7.41 9.66 2.88
C PHE A 90 7.10 9.16 1.48
N ALA A 91 8.14 8.99 0.66
CA ALA A 91 8.04 8.28 -0.61
C ALA A 91 8.08 6.76 -0.37
N PRO A 92 7.27 5.95 -1.10
CA PRO A 92 7.36 4.49 -1.02
C PRO A 92 8.75 3.98 -1.36
N ASP A 93 9.26 3.05 -0.54
CA ASP A 93 10.60 2.46 -0.67
C ASP A 93 11.74 3.50 -0.68
N ASN A 94 11.50 4.66 -0.04
CA ASN A 94 12.41 5.80 0.02
C ASN A 94 12.86 6.36 -1.34
N ASP A 95 12.00 6.23 -2.36
CA ASP A 95 12.28 6.71 -3.72
C ASP A 95 11.15 7.62 -4.23
N GLU A 96 11.46 8.90 -4.46
CA GLU A 96 10.50 9.90 -4.96
C GLU A 96 9.92 9.51 -6.35
N ALA A 97 10.65 8.75 -7.16
CA ALA A 97 10.13 8.24 -8.44
C ALA A 97 8.91 7.33 -8.27
N ASN A 98 8.73 6.73 -7.09
CA ASN A 98 7.58 5.90 -6.78
C ASN A 98 6.30 6.70 -6.48
N VAL A 99 6.41 7.97 -6.09
CA VAL A 99 5.25 8.78 -5.65
C VAL A 99 4.20 8.93 -6.73
N LYS A 100 4.60 9.20 -7.97
CA LYS A 100 3.65 9.35 -9.07
C LYS A 100 2.75 8.12 -9.26
N LYS A 101 3.28 6.93 -9.01
CA LYS A 101 2.58 5.66 -9.22
C LYS A 101 1.86 5.17 -7.97
N PHE A 102 2.53 5.22 -6.83
CA PHE A 102 2.07 4.57 -5.60
C PHE A 102 1.46 5.53 -4.57
N GLY A 103 1.51 6.83 -4.80
CA GLY A 103 1.16 7.84 -3.81
C GLY A 103 2.25 8.02 -2.75
N ARG A 104 1.94 8.74 -1.67
CA ARG A 104 2.83 8.91 -0.51
C ARG A 104 2.39 8.05 0.65
N LEU A 105 3.29 7.85 1.59
CA LEU A 105 3.05 7.22 2.88
C LEU A 105 2.98 8.30 3.94
N TYR A 106 2.02 8.18 4.86
CA TYR A 106 1.76 9.15 5.93
C TYR A 106 1.65 8.41 7.25
N THR A 107 2.16 8.99 8.35
CA THR A 107 1.76 8.54 9.68
C THR A 107 0.27 8.81 9.88
N TRP A 108 -0.35 8.20 10.87
CA TRP A 108 -1.77 8.42 11.13
C TRP A 108 -2.05 9.89 11.51
N THR A 109 -1.18 10.47 12.34
CA THR A 109 -1.26 11.88 12.75
C THR A 109 -1.10 12.82 11.55
N THR A 110 -0.14 12.56 10.68
CA THR A 110 0.00 13.30 9.41
C THR A 110 -1.26 13.16 8.54
N ALA A 111 -1.79 11.93 8.37
CA ALA A 111 -3.00 11.69 7.59
C ALA A 111 -4.22 12.43 8.15
N LEU A 112 -4.32 12.57 9.46
CA LEU A 112 -5.40 13.29 10.11
C LEU A 112 -5.15 14.80 10.23
N GLY A 113 -3.92 15.28 9.97
CA GLY A 113 -3.57 16.70 10.15
C GLY A 113 -3.67 17.15 11.61
N ILE A 114 -3.31 16.26 12.55
CA ILE A 114 -3.34 16.51 14.00
C ILE A 114 -1.94 16.46 14.60
N SER A 115 -1.80 16.90 15.88
CA SER A 115 -0.51 16.89 16.56
C SER A 115 0.12 15.50 16.57
N GLU A 116 1.44 15.44 16.38
CA GLU A 116 2.23 14.20 16.46
C GLU A 116 2.19 13.58 17.86
N ASP A 117 1.83 14.33 18.91
CA ASP A 117 1.63 13.79 20.25
C ASP A 117 0.66 12.60 20.27
N TYR A 118 -0.33 12.61 19.36
CA TYR A 118 -1.29 11.51 19.23
C TYR A 118 -0.70 10.24 18.58
N SER A 119 0.55 10.24 18.16
CA SER A 119 1.27 9.01 17.81
C SER A 119 1.58 8.15 19.03
N THR A 120 1.73 8.79 20.19
CA THR A 120 2.10 8.16 21.47
C THR A 120 1.02 8.30 22.56
N GLN A 121 -0.05 9.06 22.29
CA GLN A 121 -1.18 9.28 23.22
C GLN A 121 -2.50 8.98 22.53
N SER A 122 -3.50 8.54 23.29
CA SER A 122 -4.85 8.37 22.76
C SER A 122 -5.56 9.72 22.66
N SER A 123 -6.27 9.97 21.56
CA SER A 123 -7.13 11.15 21.42
C SER A 123 -8.33 11.10 22.40
N ALA A 124 -8.65 9.92 22.95
CA ALA A 124 -9.71 9.78 23.94
C ALA A 124 -9.48 10.62 25.21
N ASN A 125 -8.24 11.03 25.48
CA ASN A 125 -7.91 11.95 26.58
C ASN A 125 -8.17 13.43 26.24
N ASP A 126 -8.40 13.75 24.96
CA ASP A 126 -8.77 15.08 24.46
C ASP A 126 -10.14 14.97 23.78
N ILE A 127 -11.17 15.30 24.54
CA ILE A 127 -12.57 15.13 24.10
C ILE A 127 -12.89 15.92 22.84
N ASP A 128 -12.31 17.10 22.68
CA ASP A 128 -12.56 17.97 21.53
C ASP A 128 -11.93 17.37 20.27
N GLN A 129 -10.68 16.91 20.37
CA GLN A 129 -10.00 16.24 19.24
C GLN A 129 -10.67 14.93 18.89
N HIS A 130 -11.03 14.13 19.89
CA HIS A 130 -11.75 12.87 19.69
C HIS A 130 -13.09 13.07 18.96
N ASN A 131 -13.88 14.06 19.39
CA ASN A 131 -15.15 14.39 18.75
C ASN A 131 -14.98 14.90 17.32
N LYS A 132 -13.93 15.70 17.04
CA LYS A 132 -13.60 16.12 15.67
C LYS A 132 -13.30 14.95 14.77
N ILE A 133 -12.46 14.00 15.21
CA ILE A 133 -12.11 12.81 14.42
C ILE A 133 -13.34 11.94 14.15
N LYS A 134 -14.30 11.88 15.09
CA LYS A 134 -15.55 11.13 14.93
C LYS A 134 -16.55 11.76 13.96
N ASP A 135 -16.37 13.04 13.60
CA ASP A 135 -17.21 13.64 12.57
C ASP A 135 -17.21 12.77 11.30
N LYS A 136 -18.39 12.54 10.74
CA LYS A 136 -18.55 11.65 9.58
C LYS A 136 -17.64 12.05 8.41
N HIS A 137 -17.47 13.34 8.18
CA HIS A 137 -16.68 13.89 7.09
C HIS A 137 -15.38 14.54 7.57
N PHE A 138 -14.78 13.98 8.63
CA PHE A 138 -13.48 14.48 9.11
C PHE A 138 -12.44 14.43 7.98
N GLN A 139 -12.07 15.60 7.50
CA GLN A 139 -11.29 15.75 6.27
C GLN A 139 -9.86 15.21 6.40
N GLY A 140 -9.14 15.54 7.49
CA GLY A 140 -7.70 15.28 7.58
C GLY A 140 -6.94 15.97 6.46
N ILE A 141 -5.95 15.29 5.87
CA ILE A 141 -5.20 15.80 4.70
C ILE A 141 -5.91 15.52 3.37
N ALA A 142 -7.12 14.96 3.38
CA ALA A 142 -7.89 14.81 2.15
C ALA A 142 -8.19 16.19 1.52
N PRO A 143 -8.36 16.28 0.20
CA PRO A 143 -8.78 17.53 -0.42
C PRO A 143 -10.22 17.89 -0.07
N GLU A 144 -10.61 19.13 -0.35
CA GLU A 144 -11.98 19.61 -0.11
C GLU A 144 -13.02 18.72 -0.82
N GLY A 145 -14.11 18.40 -0.11
CA GLY A 145 -15.16 17.49 -0.58
C GLY A 145 -14.80 15.99 -0.46
N TRP A 146 -13.66 15.69 0.14
CA TRP A 146 -13.17 14.33 0.41
C TRP A 146 -12.76 14.19 1.87
N HIS A 147 -12.68 12.96 2.37
CA HIS A 147 -12.20 12.68 3.73
C HIS A 147 -11.40 11.38 3.81
N ILE A 148 -10.69 11.21 4.92
CA ILE A 148 -10.04 9.95 5.29
C ILE A 148 -11.13 8.95 5.69
N PRO A 149 -11.17 7.75 5.10
CA PRO A 149 -12.23 6.79 5.37
C PRO A 149 -12.30 6.37 6.84
N SER A 150 -13.51 6.19 7.34
CA SER A 150 -13.77 5.49 8.60
C SER A 150 -13.63 3.98 8.44
N ASN A 151 -13.56 3.25 9.57
CA ASN A 151 -13.60 1.81 9.55
C ASN A 151 -14.91 1.28 8.93
N GLN A 152 -16.03 1.92 9.24
CA GLN A 152 -17.33 1.56 8.69
C GLN A 152 -17.40 1.71 7.17
N GLU A 153 -16.70 2.71 6.59
CA GLU A 153 -16.63 2.88 5.15
C GLU A 153 -15.76 1.82 4.48
N TRP A 154 -14.69 1.38 5.13
CA TRP A 154 -13.91 0.21 4.68
C TRP A 154 -14.72 -1.08 4.73
N GLU A 155 -15.50 -1.30 5.79
CA GLU A 155 -16.42 -2.44 5.90
C GLU A 155 -17.48 -2.41 4.79
N ALA A 156 -18.06 -1.24 4.50
CA ALA A 156 -19.02 -1.05 3.41
C ALA A 156 -18.38 -1.32 2.03
N LEU A 157 -17.11 -0.96 1.84
CA LEU A 157 -16.36 -1.32 0.63
C LEU A 157 -16.19 -2.84 0.52
N LEU A 158 -15.77 -3.51 1.60
CA LEU A 158 -15.58 -4.96 1.64
C LEU A 158 -16.86 -5.75 1.49
N ALA A 159 -18.01 -5.18 1.86
CA ALA A 159 -19.32 -5.83 1.68
C ALA A 159 -19.70 -6.06 0.20
N ASN A 160 -18.95 -5.49 -0.76
CA ASN A 160 -19.14 -5.72 -2.19
C ASN A 160 -18.45 -7.01 -2.72
N ILE A 161 -17.71 -7.74 -1.88
CA ILE A 161 -17.02 -8.98 -2.25
C ILE A 161 -17.47 -10.14 -1.37
N ASP A 162 -17.19 -11.38 -1.81
CA ASP A 162 -17.43 -12.58 -0.99
C ASP A 162 -16.58 -12.47 0.30
N PRO A 163 -17.15 -12.75 1.49
CA PRO A 163 -16.41 -12.74 2.76
C PRO A 163 -15.19 -13.67 2.79
N LYS A 164 -15.13 -14.67 1.90
CA LYS A 164 -13.98 -15.58 1.75
C LYS A 164 -12.98 -15.12 0.68
N SER A 165 -13.22 -13.96 0.05
CA SER A 165 -12.31 -13.43 -0.95
C SER A 165 -10.93 -13.09 -0.37
N ASP A 166 -9.89 -13.25 -1.18
CA ASP A 166 -8.54 -12.78 -0.88
C ASP A 166 -8.33 -11.28 -1.20
N GLY A 167 -9.40 -10.56 -1.56
CA GLY A 167 -9.37 -9.14 -1.94
C GLY A 167 -8.80 -8.87 -3.33
N SER A 168 -8.69 -9.91 -4.18
CA SER A 168 -8.22 -9.75 -5.57
C SER A 168 -9.05 -8.76 -6.38
N GLU A 169 -10.32 -8.56 -6.01
CA GLU A 169 -11.27 -7.65 -6.65
C GLU A 169 -10.86 -6.17 -6.53
N PHE A 170 -10.02 -5.83 -5.54
CA PHE A 170 -9.52 -4.47 -5.33
C PHE A 170 -8.07 -4.29 -5.79
N ARG A 171 -7.30 -5.37 -5.91
CA ARG A 171 -5.90 -5.32 -6.38
C ARG A 171 -5.83 -5.10 -7.88
N SER A 172 -4.91 -4.23 -8.32
CA SER A 172 -4.62 -4.06 -9.74
C SER A 172 -4.13 -5.37 -10.39
N GLU A 173 -4.34 -5.51 -11.69
CA GLU A 173 -3.83 -6.66 -12.46
C GLU A 173 -2.31 -6.64 -12.65
N CYS A 174 -1.65 -5.54 -12.28
CA CYS A 174 -0.20 -5.36 -12.47
C CYS A 174 0.53 -5.08 -11.16
N ILE A 175 1.85 -5.25 -11.17
CA ILE A 175 2.81 -4.99 -10.09
C ILE A 175 2.76 -6.03 -8.97
N TRP A 176 1.61 -6.49 -8.54
CA TRP A 176 1.50 -7.55 -7.54
C TRP A 176 2.21 -8.83 -7.97
N GLN A 177 2.78 -9.58 -7.02
CA GLN A 177 3.32 -10.91 -7.33
C GLN A 177 2.22 -11.86 -7.83
N LYS A 178 1.05 -11.83 -7.18
CA LYS A 178 -0.18 -12.47 -7.65
C LYS A 178 -1.10 -11.37 -8.18
N PRO A 179 -1.30 -11.24 -9.50
CA PRO A 179 -2.17 -10.22 -10.09
C PRO A 179 -3.56 -10.24 -9.48
N GLY A 180 -4.15 -9.05 -9.31
CA GLY A 180 -5.53 -8.90 -8.92
C GLY A 180 -6.49 -9.07 -10.09
N LYS A 181 -7.79 -8.96 -9.83
CA LYS A 181 -8.86 -8.92 -10.82
C LYS A 181 -9.34 -7.49 -11.09
N ASP A 182 -9.12 -6.60 -10.12
CA ASP A 182 -9.59 -5.21 -10.11
C ASP A 182 -11.05 -5.06 -10.59
N THR A 183 -11.95 -5.85 -10.05
CA THR A 183 -13.35 -5.99 -10.53
C THR A 183 -14.12 -4.67 -10.48
N PHE A 184 -13.70 -3.73 -9.63
CA PHE A 184 -14.40 -2.47 -9.38
C PHE A 184 -13.64 -1.23 -9.88
N GLY A 185 -12.43 -1.38 -10.41
CA GLY A 185 -11.59 -0.24 -10.76
C GLY A 185 -11.00 0.49 -9.55
N PHE A 186 -10.94 -0.15 -8.38
CA PHE A 186 -10.30 0.43 -7.20
C PHE A 186 -8.79 0.59 -7.39
N PHE A 187 -8.18 -0.27 -8.18
CA PHE A 187 -6.80 -0.23 -8.64
C PHE A 187 -5.78 -0.11 -7.51
N ALA A 188 -5.92 -0.90 -6.45
CA ALA A 188 -4.95 -0.88 -5.36
C ALA A 188 -3.57 -1.33 -5.84
N LEU A 189 -2.55 -0.52 -5.56
CA LEU A 189 -1.14 -0.80 -5.84
C LEU A 189 -0.38 -1.10 -4.55
N PRO A 190 0.58 -2.05 -4.57
CA PRO A 190 1.30 -2.49 -3.38
C PRO A 190 2.44 -1.52 -3.03
N ALA A 191 2.09 -0.38 -2.44
CA ALA A 191 3.03 0.68 -2.03
C ALA A 191 3.96 0.29 -0.88
N GLY A 192 3.71 -0.85 -0.22
CA GLY A 192 4.40 -1.21 1.01
C GLY A 192 4.05 -0.27 2.16
N TYR A 193 4.95 -0.16 3.12
CA TYR A 193 4.84 0.73 4.26
C TYR A 193 6.21 1.01 4.90
N ARG A 194 6.26 2.04 5.75
CA ARG A 194 7.45 2.41 6.51
C ARG A 194 7.17 2.24 8.01
N PHE A 195 8.03 1.54 8.72
CA PHE A 195 7.98 1.48 10.18
C PHE A 195 8.50 2.78 10.81
N ASN A 196 8.14 3.01 12.07
CA ASN A 196 8.59 4.16 12.86
C ASN A 196 10.12 4.24 13.01
N ASN A 197 10.82 3.11 12.93
CA ASN A 197 12.28 3.05 12.94
C ASN A 197 12.95 3.47 11.62
N GLY A 198 12.17 3.87 10.62
CA GLY A 198 12.66 4.34 9.32
C GLY A 198 12.81 3.27 8.25
N THR A 199 12.59 1.99 8.56
CA THR A 199 12.74 0.89 7.58
C THR A 199 11.50 0.72 6.71
N TYR A 200 11.70 0.41 5.42
CA TYR A 200 10.64 0.17 4.45
C TYR A 200 10.41 -1.33 4.24
N HIS A 201 9.15 -1.72 4.09
CA HIS A 201 8.78 -3.12 4.02
C HIS A 201 7.68 -3.40 3.01
N HIS A 202 7.71 -4.59 2.41
CA HIS A 202 6.66 -5.15 1.55
C HIS A 202 6.28 -4.31 0.33
N PHE A 203 7.18 -3.45 -0.16
CA PHE A 203 7.01 -2.80 -1.46
C PHE A 203 6.81 -3.86 -2.55
N GLY A 204 5.82 -3.66 -3.43
CA GLY A 204 5.44 -4.64 -4.45
C GLY A 204 4.63 -5.84 -3.94
N ARG A 205 4.30 -5.92 -2.63
CA ARG A 205 3.66 -7.11 -2.01
C ARG A 205 2.46 -6.81 -1.12
N ARG A 206 2.34 -5.57 -0.61
CA ARG A 206 1.28 -5.18 0.32
C ARG A 206 0.81 -3.76 0.06
N ALA A 207 -0.49 -3.54 0.10
CA ALA A 207 -1.09 -2.22 0.19
C ALA A 207 -1.75 -2.07 1.56
N ARG A 208 -1.58 -0.91 2.20
CA ARG A 208 -2.22 -0.54 3.46
C ARG A 208 -2.78 0.86 3.35
N PHE A 209 -3.99 1.07 3.86
CA PHE A 209 -4.68 2.36 3.78
C PHE A 209 -5.23 2.73 5.15
N TRP A 210 -4.93 3.94 5.62
CA TRP A 210 -5.44 4.43 6.89
C TRP A 210 -6.97 4.48 6.94
N SER A 211 -7.52 4.14 8.09
CA SER A 211 -8.79 4.66 8.57
C SER A 211 -8.53 5.85 9.49
N LYS A 212 -9.51 6.76 9.57
CA LYS A 212 -9.48 7.83 10.58
C LYS A 212 -9.70 7.31 12.01
N ASP A 213 -10.23 6.10 12.17
CA ASP A 213 -10.66 5.57 13.45
C ASP A 213 -9.51 4.91 14.21
N GLU A 214 -9.50 5.14 15.53
CA GLU A 214 -8.59 4.50 16.46
C GLU A 214 -8.96 3.04 16.69
N TYR A 215 -7.96 2.13 16.68
CA TYR A 215 -8.15 0.71 17.00
C TYR A 215 -8.05 0.42 18.51
N GLY A 216 -7.38 1.29 19.25
CA GLY A 216 -7.10 1.16 20.68
C GLY A 216 -5.62 1.22 20.99
N GLY A 217 -5.27 1.65 22.20
CA GLY A 217 -3.88 1.94 22.57
C GLY A 217 -3.24 2.94 21.62
N LEU A 218 -2.10 2.60 21.06
CA LEU A 218 -1.35 3.42 20.09
C LEU A 218 -1.59 3.00 18.64
N ASN A 219 -2.69 2.27 18.37
CA ASN A 219 -3.02 1.78 17.04
C ASN A 219 -4.22 2.52 16.44
N ALA A 220 -4.28 2.54 15.11
CA ALA A 220 -5.44 2.95 14.33
C ALA A 220 -5.82 1.85 13.33
N PHE A 221 -7.08 1.82 12.92
CA PHE A 221 -7.55 0.89 11.90
C PHE A 221 -6.90 1.17 10.54
N ARG A 222 -6.69 0.12 9.80
CA ARG A 222 -6.26 0.13 8.40
C ARG A 222 -6.95 -0.95 7.59
N LEU A 223 -7.23 -0.69 6.32
CA LEU A 223 -7.45 -1.75 5.34
C LEU A 223 -6.10 -2.25 4.84
N SER A 224 -5.91 -3.56 4.74
CA SER A 224 -4.70 -4.18 4.18
C SER A 224 -5.06 -5.18 3.09
N LEU A 225 -4.31 -5.13 2.01
CA LEU A 225 -4.34 -6.09 0.92
C LEU A 225 -2.97 -6.75 0.80
N THR A 226 -2.96 -8.07 0.71
CA THR A 226 -1.80 -8.89 0.40
C THR A 226 -2.06 -9.72 -0.85
N ASN A 227 -1.13 -10.58 -1.25
CA ASN A 227 -1.37 -11.51 -2.36
C ASN A 227 -2.47 -12.55 -2.06
N ASN A 228 -2.80 -12.77 -0.78
CA ASN A 228 -3.65 -13.90 -0.34
C ASN A 228 -4.75 -13.51 0.65
N SER A 229 -4.83 -12.24 1.05
CA SER A 229 -5.82 -11.79 2.04
C SER A 229 -6.19 -10.34 1.87
N VAL A 230 -7.37 -10.02 2.35
CA VAL A 230 -7.84 -8.67 2.69
C VAL A 230 -8.28 -8.67 4.14
N ASP A 231 -7.87 -7.67 4.91
CA ASP A 231 -8.22 -7.55 6.32
C ASP A 231 -8.33 -6.09 6.76
N ILE A 232 -9.10 -5.86 7.83
CA ILE A 232 -9.14 -4.60 8.56
C ILE A 232 -8.63 -4.88 9.97
N GLU A 233 -7.50 -4.28 10.34
CA GLU A 233 -6.84 -4.50 11.63
C GLU A 233 -6.16 -3.22 12.11
N GLY A 234 -5.67 -3.25 13.37
CA GLY A 234 -4.85 -2.19 13.94
C GLY A 234 -3.41 -2.22 13.47
N VAL A 235 -2.83 -1.03 13.33
CA VAL A 235 -1.38 -0.84 13.13
C VAL A 235 -0.92 0.38 13.92
N TYR A 236 0.35 0.42 14.32
CA TYR A 236 0.92 1.55 15.05
C TYR A 236 0.72 2.86 14.28
N ARG A 237 0.21 3.91 14.96
CA ARG A 237 -0.02 5.24 14.38
C ARG A 237 1.25 5.90 13.87
N SER A 238 2.40 5.52 14.45
CA SER A 238 3.73 5.98 14.05
C SER A 238 4.30 5.29 12.80
N ASP A 239 3.68 4.20 12.33
CA ASP A 239 4.00 3.65 11.01
C ASP A 239 3.45 4.57 9.92
N ALA A 240 4.08 4.57 8.74
CA ALA A 240 3.57 5.33 7.61
C ALA A 240 3.03 4.39 6.52
N ILE A 241 1.76 4.61 6.15
CA ILE A 241 1.04 3.85 5.12
C ILE A 241 0.30 4.80 4.17
N SER A 242 -0.30 4.27 3.11
CA SER A 242 -1.01 5.08 2.12
C SER A 242 -2.31 5.67 2.66
N VAL A 243 -2.76 6.75 2.02
CA VAL A 243 -4.09 7.32 2.17
C VAL A 243 -4.87 7.13 0.87
N ARG A 244 -6.11 6.68 0.99
CA ARG A 244 -7.08 6.57 -0.11
C ARG A 244 -8.36 7.27 0.34
N CYS A 245 -8.72 8.38 -0.33
CA CYS A 245 -9.85 9.18 0.11
C CYS A 245 -11.18 8.68 -0.45
N VAL A 246 -12.25 8.94 0.31
CA VAL A 246 -13.65 8.75 -0.06
C VAL A 246 -14.35 10.11 -0.14
N LYS A 247 -15.26 10.27 -1.11
CA LYS A 247 -15.97 11.53 -1.34
C LYS A 247 -17.06 11.73 -0.29
N ASN A 248 -17.23 12.96 0.17
CA ASN A 248 -18.35 13.35 1.03
C ASN A 248 -19.68 13.06 0.30
N ALA A 249 -20.66 12.53 1.06
CA ALA A 249 -21.99 12.18 0.56
C ALA A 249 -22.84 13.44 0.35
#